data_c5085ec865205e17b314558afe868a56
#
_entry.id   c5085ec865205e17b314558afe868a56
#
_cell.length_a   1.000
_cell.length_b   1.000
_cell.length_c   1.000
_cell.angle_alpha   90.00
_cell.angle_beta   90.00
_cell.angle_gamma   90.00
#
_symmetry.space_group_name_H-M   'P 1'
#
loop_
_entity.id
_entity.type
_entity.pdbx_description
1 polymer ?
#
loop_
_entity_poly.entity_id
_entity_poly.type
_entity_poly.pdbx_seq_one_letter_code
_entity_poly.pdbx_strand_id
1 'polypeptide(L)'
;MDALTAIVYAADAIRLPEGIEDWLAASGLEVVRLGDGDDVVFRCLRSRPRLVFLDARGPAKGDGLDVARRLKADAYSAVIPTIVVARDEPGAVEAGLAAGADEVLLDERSAAESSARLSAAVRRSDRDVQVHPSTRLPGAVEIDAEIDRRMRGKLPFAACYADLDYFKEFNDRYSYYQGDRVIRIVSKILHDVVKGLCGAMGFVGHIGGDDFIFIIPIEPISTVCAEVISVFDTLIPLQYSDHDRRAGYFFGKDRRGQLHRVPLMTISIGVVTTERRRFTHAAQVSALATEMKSYAKTLLGSVFSIDRRQDESPDTARRSGPIRLVTPPIRDGGST
;
A
#
# COMPACT_ATOMS: atom_id res chain seq x y z
N MET A 1 -13.31 17.38 2.21
CA MET A 1 -12.81 16.25 3.02
C MET A 1 -13.89 15.97 4.04
N ASP A 2 -14.51 14.79 3.99
CA ASP A 2 -15.46 14.39 5.00
C ASP A 2 -14.76 14.33 6.35
N ALA A 3 -15.39 14.88 7.41
CA ALA A 3 -14.82 14.89 8.75
C ALA A 3 -14.61 13.43 9.19
N LEU A 4 -13.41 13.12 9.69
CA LEU A 4 -13.14 11.79 10.24
C LEU A 4 -13.96 11.62 11.52
N THR A 5 -14.74 10.55 11.63
CA THR A 5 -15.65 10.31 12.74
C THR A 5 -15.10 9.27 13.72
N ALA A 6 -15.43 9.43 15.01
CA ALA A 6 -15.30 8.40 16.05
C ALA A 6 -16.70 7.98 16.52
N ILE A 7 -16.96 6.69 16.61
CA ILE A 7 -18.21 6.18 17.22
C ILE A 7 -17.92 5.85 18.68
N VAL A 8 -18.79 6.30 19.56
CA VAL A 8 -18.79 5.95 21.00
C VAL A 8 -20.11 5.26 21.30
N TYR A 9 -20.04 3.99 21.63
CA TYR A 9 -21.17 3.21 22.10
C TYR A 9 -21.09 3.02 23.61
N ALA A 10 -22.01 3.64 24.34
CA ALA A 10 -22.12 3.55 25.77
C ALA A 10 -23.60 3.59 26.16
N ALA A 11 -23.99 2.93 27.28
CA ALA A 11 -25.32 3.10 27.82
C ALA A 11 -25.58 4.58 28.17
N ASP A 12 -26.81 5.07 27.96
CA ASP A 12 -27.17 6.49 27.95
C ASP A 12 -26.75 7.28 29.21
N ALA A 13 -26.50 6.61 30.34
CA ALA A 13 -26.12 7.24 31.59
C ALA A 13 -24.61 7.18 31.92
N ILE A 14 -23.79 6.52 31.06
CA ILE A 14 -22.38 6.27 31.36
C ILE A 14 -21.49 7.19 30.52
N ARG A 15 -20.74 8.06 31.20
CA ARG A 15 -19.68 8.84 30.54
C ARG A 15 -18.39 8.03 30.42
N LEU A 16 -17.67 8.22 29.34
CA LEU A 16 -16.31 7.67 29.21
C LEU A 16 -15.39 8.31 30.26
N PRO A 17 -14.32 7.62 30.69
CA PRO A 17 -13.29 8.21 31.54
C PRO A 17 -12.77 9.53 30.97
N GLU A 18 -12.49 10.50 31.85
CA GLU A 18 -12.10 11.87 31.49
C GLU A 18 -10.94 11.90 30.51
N GLY A 19 -9.93 11.07 30.71
CA GLY A 19 -8.77 11.00 29.78
C GLY A 19 -9.11 10.53 28.38
N ILE A 20 -10.22 9.79 28.18
CA ILE A 20 -10.70 9.40 26.85
C ILE A 20 -11.48 10.56 26.22
N GLU A 21 -12.32 11.24 27.02
CA GLU A 21 -13.07 12.41 26.55
C GLU A 21 -12.11 13.55 26.13
N ASP A 22 -11.08 13.82 26.93
CA ASP A 22 -10.05 14.81 26.63
C ASP A 22 -9.29 14.46 25.33
N TRP A 23 -8.95 13.18 25.18
CA TRP A 23 -8.28 12.72 23.96
C TRP A 23 -9.20 12.89 22.73
N LEU A 24 -10.47 12.54 22.83
CA LEU A 24 -11.46 12.74 21.77
C LEU A 24 -11.58 14.22 21.40
N ALA A 25 -11.69 15.10 22.39
CA ALA A 25 -11.78 16.53 22.17
C ALA A 25 -10.52 17.10 21.47
N ALA A 26 -9.34 16.59 21.81
CA ALA A 26 -8.06 17.00 21.20
C ALA A 26 -7.81 16.38 19.83
N SER A 27 -8.48 15.29 19.47
CA SER A 27 -8.22 14.51 18.24
C SER A 27 -8.72 15.18 16.97
N GLY A 28 -9.63 16.14 17.06
CA GLY A 28 -10.31 16.76 15.92
C GLY A 28 -11.32 15.85 15.21
N LEU A 29 -11.67 14.71 15.80
CA LEU A 29 -12.67 13.79 15.26
C LEU A 29 -14.09 14.28 15.59
N GLU A 30 -15.01 14.09 14.65
CA GLU A 30 -16.44 14.22 14.93
C GLU A 30 -16.92 13.01 15.75
N VAL A 31 -17.46 13.23 16.95
CA VAL A 31 -17.86 12.14 17.84
C VAL A 31 -19.35 11.85 17.67
N VAL A 32 -19.66 10.64 17.19
CA VAL A 32 -21.03 10.12 17.10
C VAL A 32 -21.29 9.20 18.31
N ARG A 33 -22.22 9.60 19.20
CA ARG A 33 -22.59 8.79 20.36
C ARG A 33 -23.79 7.93 20.03
N LEU A 34 -23.71 6.66 20.38
CA LEU A 34 -24.74 5.66 20.21
C LEU A 34 -25.07 5.07 21.58
N GLY A 35 -26.36 4.87 21.82
CA GLY A 35 -26.91 4.30 23.08
C GLY A 35 -27.49 2.91 22.87
N ASP A 36 -28.17 2.43 23.94
CA ASP A 36 -28.88 1.15 23.95
C ASP A 36 -29.94 1.11 22.82
N GLY A 37 -29.87 0.07 21.98
CA GLY A 37 -30.79 -0.12 20.86
C GLY A 37 -30.26 0.36 19.52
N ASP A 38 -29.15 1.08 19.48
CA ASP A 38 -28.50 1.45 18.23
C ASP A 38 -27.72 0.27 17.60
N ASP A 39 -27.83 0.10 16.29
CA ASP A 39 -27.02 -0.89 15.59
C ASP A 39 -25.65 -0.31 15.24
N VAL A 40 -24.68 -0.52 16.14
CA VAL A 40 -23.30 -0.07 16.00
C VAL A 40 -22.65 -0.65 14.76
N VAL A 41 -22.88 -1.94 14.44
CA VAL A 41 -22.30 -2.62 13.27
C VAL A 41 -22.80 -1.96 11.99
N PHE A 42 -24.10 -1.74 11.87
CA PHE A 42 -24.68 -1.05 10.71
C PHE A 42 -24.11 0.37 10.55
N ARG A 43 -23.98 1.11 11.65
CA ARG A 43 -23.38 2.45 11.63
C ARG A 43 -21.94 2.42 11.18
N CYS A 44 -21.13 1.49 11.68
CA CYS A 44 -19.74 1.32 11.29
C CYS A 44 -19.59 0.98 9.81
N LEU A 45 -20.41 0.07 9.28
CA LEU A 45 -20.41 -0.30 7.86
C LEU A 45 -20.76 0.89 6.96
N ARG A 46 -21.68 1.75 7.38
CA ARG A 46 -22.14 2.88 6.59
C ARG A 46 -21.21 4.09 6.64
N SER A 47 -20.69 4.45 7.82
CA SER A 47 -19.90 5.67 8.04
C SER A 47 -18.40 5.46 8.00
N ARG A 48 -17.93 4.20 8.13
CA ARG A 48 -16.48 3.84 8.19
C ARG A 48 -15.71 4.73 9.15
N PRO A 49 -16.05 4.72 10.45
CA PRO A 49 -15.43 5.62 11.41
C PRO A 49 -13.91 5.34 11.53
N ARG A 50 -13.19 6.36 11.97
CA ARG A 50 -11.75 6.27 12.24
C ARG A 50 -11.42 5.28 13.35
N LEU A 51 -12.30 5.19 14.37
CA LEU A 51 -12.24 4.22 15.45
C LEU A 51 -13.60 4.14 16.17
N VAL A 52 -13.77 3.06 16.94
CA VAL A 52 -14.97 2.80 17.73
C VAL A 52 -14.58 2.57 19.17
N PHE A 53 -15.27 3.26 20.10
CA PHE A 53 -15.22 2.98 21.52
C PHE A 53 -16.45 2.17 21.91
N LEU A 54 -16.24 1.09 22.64
CA LEU A 54 -17.28 0.21 23.15
C LEU A 54 -17.19 0.15 24.67
N ASP A 55 -18.20 0.67 25.37
CA ASP A 55 -18.25 0.61 26.80
C ASP A 55 -18.75 -0.76 27.29
N ALA A 56 -17.90 -1.47 28.00
CA ALA A 56 -18.17 -2.78 28.59
C ALA A 56 -18.33 -2.71 30.13
N ARG A 57 -18.46 -1.51 30.73
CA ARG A 57 -18.60 -1.32 32.19
C ARG A 57 -20.01 -1.50 32.70
N GLY A 58 -21.01 -1.50 31.82
CA GLY A 58 -22.42 -1.61 32.16
C GLY A 58 -22.90 -3.05 32.37
N PRO A 59 -24.05 -3.23 33.05
CA PRO A 59 -24.67 -4.54 33.18
C PRO A 59 -25.36 -4.94 31.85
N ALA A 60 -24.83 -5.93 31.20
CA ALA A 60 -25.41 -7.01 30.39
C ALA A 60 -26.49 -6.74 29.31
N LYS A 61 -26.92 -5.54 28.96
CA LYS A 61 -27.77 -5.32 27.78
C LYS A 61 -27.05 -4.41 26.80
N GLY A 62 -26.54 -5.03 25.74
CA GLY A 62 -25.69 -4.35 24.75
C GLY A 62 -24.24 -4.38 25.19
N ASP A 63 -23.76 -5.53 25.65
CA ASP A 63 -22.39 -5.74 26.08
C ASP A 63 -21.42 -5.28 24.97
N GLY A 64 -20.62 -4.25 25.30
CA GLY A 64 -19.57 -3.77 24.39
C GLY A 64 -18.68 -4.87 23.86
N LEU A 65 -18.49 -5.96 24.62
CA LEU A 65 -17.77 -7.14 24.19
C LEU A 65 -18.49 -7.92 23.07
N ASP A 66 -19.83 -8.04 23.13
CA ASP A 66 -20.59 -8.67 22.06
C ASP A 66 -20.57 -7.83 20.78
N VAL A 67 -20.66 -6.52 20.91
CA VAL A 67 -20.51 -5.61 19.77
C VAL A 67 -19.11 -5.73 19.18
N ALA A 68 -18.05 -5.82 20.00
CA ALA A 68 -16.69 -6.05 19.55
C ALA A 68 -16.57 -7.34 18.74
N ARG A 69 -17.09 -8.47 19.24
CA ARG A 69 -17.09 -9.76 18.52
C ARG A 69 -17.79 -9.65 17.16
N ARG A 70 -18.97 -9.00 17.11
CA ARG A 70 -19.74 -8.80 15.88
C ARG A 70 -18.98 -7.94 14.87
N LEU A 71 -18.38 -6.83 15.30
CA LEU A 71 -17.55 -5.97 14.44
C LEU A 71 -16.35 -6.73 13.88
N LYS A 72 -15.69 -7.54 14.68
CA LYS A 72 -14.50 -8.28 14.28
C LYS A 72 -14.79 -9.56 13.49
N ALA A 73 -16.03 -10.07 13.54
CA ALA A 73 -16.47 -11.18 12.70
C ALA A 73 -16.81 -10.80 11.26
N ASP A 74 -17.07 -9.52 10.99
CA ASP A 74 -17.39 -9.02 9.65
C ASP A 74 -16.14 -8.45 8.96
N ALA A 75 -15.83 -8.91 7.74
CA ALA A 75 -14.61 -8.56 7.02
C ALA A 75 -14.45 -7.05 6.74
N TYR A 76 -15.53 -6.29 6.63
CA TYR A 76 -15.48 -4.85 6.33
C TYR A 76 -15.30 -4.00 7.59
N SER A 77 -15.89 -4.42 8.73
CA SER A 77 -15.76 -3.71 10.00
C SER A 77 -14.58 -4.18 10.85
N ALA A 78 -14.03 -5.38 10.61
CA ALA A 78 -12.90 -5.92 11.36
C ALA A 78 -11.64 -5.04 11.33
N VAL A 79 -11.45 -4.28 10.24
CA VAL A 79 -10.31 -3.36 10.07
C VAL A 79 -10.43 -2.06 10.87
N ILE A 80 -11.63 -1.75 11.39
CA ILE A 80 -11.86 -0.53 12.18
C ILE A 80 -11.26 -0.73 13.57
N PRO A 81 -10.37 0.16 14.04
CA PRO A 81 -9.83 0.11 15.39
C PRO A 81 -10.95 0.13 16.43
N THR A 82 -11.02 -0.92 17.22
CA THR A 82 -12.06 -1.13 18.23
C THR A 82 -11.43 -1.06 19.61
N ILE A 83 -11.83 -0.08 20.39
CA ILE A 83 -11.34 0.18 21.74
C ILE A 83 -12.44 -0.22 22.74
N VAL A 84 -12.15 -1.18 23.59
CA VAL A 84 -13.06 -1.56 24.68
C VAL A 84 -12.69 -0.78 25.94
N VAL A 85 -13.69 -0.16 26.58
CA VAL A 85 -13.54 0.48 27.89
C VAL A 85 -14.15 -0.44 28.94
N ALA A 86 -13.36 -0.90 29.89
CA ALA A 86 -13.75 -1.87 30.91
C ALA A 86 -13.43 -1.37 32.31
N ARG A 87 -14.04 -1.99 33.33
CA ARG A 87 -13.67 -1.77 34.72
C ARG A 87 -12.29 -2.35 35.02
N ASP A 88 -11.60 -1.79 36.01
CA ASP A 88 -10.32 -2.36 36.48
C ASP A 88 -10.60 -3.58 37.36
N GLU A 89 -10.94 -4.70 36.71
CA GLU A 89 -11.25 -5.98 37.34
C GLU A 89 -10.37 -7.09 36.74
N PRO A 90 -10.04 -8.13 37.56
CA PRO A 90 -9.30 -9.27 37.05
C PRO A 90 -9.95 -9.92 35.82
N GLY A 91 -9.20 -10.14 34.76
CA GLY A 91 -9.70 -10.76 33.53
C GLY A 91 -10.36 -9.79 32.53
N ALA A 92 -10.56 -8.51 32.87
CA ALA A 92 -11.22 -7.55 31.99
C ALA A 92 -10.43 -7.30 30.67
N VAL A 93 -9.10 -7.20 30.76
CA VAL A 93 -8.24 -7.04 29.60
C VAL A 93 -8.29 -8.27 28.70
N GLU A 94 -8.16 -9.45 29.30
CA GLU A 94 -8.22 -10.73 28.57
C GLU A 94 -9.58 -10.90 27.87
N ALA A 95 -10.68 -10.55 28.52
CA ALA A 95 -12.03 -10.63 27.94
C ALA A 95 -12.19 -9.67 26.75
N GLY A 96 -11.69 -8.45 26.87
CA GLY A 96 -11.72 -7.47 25.78
C GLY A 96 -10.89 -7.89 24.57
N LEU A 97 -9.66 -8.36 24.80
CA LEU A 97 -8.80 -8.86 23.74
C LEU A 97 -9.36 -10.14 23.10
N ALA A 98 -9.93 -11.05 23.89
CA ALA A 98 -10.60 -12.25 23.39
C ALA A 98 -11.86 -11.92 22.55
N ALA A 99 -12.52 -10.79 22.82
CA ALA A 99 -13.60 -10.26 21.99
C ALA A 99 -13.10 -9.62 20.68
N GLY A 100 -11.79 -9.53 20.49
CA GLY A 100 -11.15 -8.98 19.28
C GLY A 100 -10.87 -7.48 19.35
N ALA A 101 -10.94 -6.84 20.52
CA ALA A 101 -10.56 -5.44 20.66
C ALA A 101 -9.08 -5.23 20.29
N ASP A 102 -8.79 -4.11 19.61
CA ASP A 102 -7.42 -3.71 19.27
C ASP A 102 -6.69 -3.07 20.45
N GLU A 103 -7.47 -2.55 21.41
CA GLU A 103 -6.97 -2.01 22.67
C GLU A 103 -8.09 -2.13 23.76
N VAL A 104 -7.66 -2.32 25.01
CA VAL A 104 -8.55 -2.30 26.19
C VAL A 104 -8.08 -1.23 27.15
N LEU A 105 -8.97 -0.30 27.48
CA LEU A 105 -8.71 0.76 28.45
C LEU A 105 -9.51 0.48 29.72
N LEU A 106 -8.81 0.49 30.86
CA LEU A 106 -9.45 0.36 32.15
C LEU A 106 -9.83 1.75 32.70
N ASP A 107 -10.99 1.85 33.31
CA ASP A 107 -11.59 3.12 33.72
C ASP A 107 -10.82 3.85 34.84
N GLU A 108 -10.04 3.12 35.63
CA GLU A 108 -9.23 3.70 36.74
C GLU A 108 -7.82 4.13 36.29
N ARG A 109 -7.48 3.98 35.01
CA ARG A 109 -6.15 4.38 34.49
C ARG A 109 -6.01 5.89 34.36
N SER A 110 -4.78 6.37 34.50
CA SER A 110 -4.51 7.80 34.35
C SER A 110 -4.84 8.31 32.94
N ALA A 111 -5.25 9.57 32.86
CA ALA A 111 -5.54 10.23 31.57
C ALA A 111 -4.33 10.17 30.63
N ALA A 112 -3.11 10.32 31.17
CA ALA A 112 -1.89 10.25 30.38
C ALA A 112 -1.64 8.85 29.78
N GLU A 113 -1.90 7.78 30.55
CA GLU A 113 -1.77 6.40 30.04
C GLU A 113 -2.83 6.12 28.96
N SER A 114 -4.08 6.48 29.20
CA SER A 114 -5.18 6.31 28.26
C SER A 114 -4.90 7.04 26.94
N SER A 115 -4.47 8.29 27.01
CA SER A 115 -4.09 9.08 25.84
C SER A 115 -2.90 8.47 25.06
N ALA A 116 -1.88 7.98 25.76
CA ALA A 116 -0.72 7.33 25.12
C ALA A 116 -1.12 6.03 24.41
N ARG A 117 -1.97 5.18 25.04
CA ARG A 117 -2.49 3.94 24.46
C ARG A 117 -3.36 4.20 23.24
N LEU A 118 -4.30 5.15 23.32
CA LEU A 118 -5.15 5.55 22.18
C LEU A 118 -4.31 6.04 21.01
N SER A 119 -3.39 6.94 21.27
CA SER A 119 -2.49 7.44 20.24
C SER A 119 -1.63 6.33 19.61
N ALA A 120 -1.22 5.34 20.39
CA ALA A 120 -0.49 4.18 19.89
C ALA A 120 -1.38 3.26 19.06
N ALA A 121 -2.64 3.02 19.47
CA ALA A 121 -3.61 2.19 18.74
C ALA A 121 -3.94 2.80 17.36
N VAL A 122 -4.21 4.11 17.33
CA VAL A 122 -4.46 4.84 16.09
C VAL A 122 -3.24 4.78 15.16
N ARG A 123 -2.02 5.03 15.68
CA ARG A 123 -0.80 4.91 14.85
C ARG A 123 -0.54 3.49 14.34
N ARG A 124 -0.93 2.43 15.09
CA ARG A 124 -0.83 1.04 14.59
C ARG A 124 -1.78 0.83 13.42
N SER A 125 -3.05 1.21 13.60
CA SER A 125 -4.06 1.12 12.54
C SER A 125 -3.67 1.90 11.29
N ASP A 126 -3.14 3.12 11.44
CA ASP A 126 -2.65 3.90 10.30
C ASP A 126 -1.59 3.14 9.51
N ARG A 127 -0.60 2.60 10.21
CA ARG A 127 0.46 1.81 9.57
C ARG A 127 -0.08 0.56 8.87
N ASP A 128 -1.05 -0.13 9.48
CA ASP A 128 -1.62 -1.35 8.91
C ASP A 128 -2.47 -1.07 7.65
N VAL A 129 -3.14 0.09 7.61
CA VAL A 129 -3.89 0.55 6.42
C VAL A 129 -2.96 1.12 5.35
N GLN A 130 -1.79 1.64 5.73
CA GLN A 130 -0.82 2.28 4.83
C GLN A 130 0.10 1.29 4.12
N VAL A 131 0.15 0.02 4.54
CA VAL A 131 0.95 -1.01 3.87
C VAL A 131 0.08 -1.96 3.06
N HIS A 132 0.61 -2.42 1.94
CA HIS A 132 -0.09 -3.42 1.13
C HIS A 132 -0.14 -4.78 1.84
N PRO A 133 -1.31 -5.42 2.00
CA PRO A 133 -1.46 -6.58 2.88
C PRO A 133 -0.59 -7.78 2.48
N SER A 134 -0.39 -8.05 1.19
CA SER A 134 0.38 -9.21 0.73
C SER A 134 1.90 -9.01 0.73
N THR A 135 2.38 -7.79 0.50
CA THR A 135 3.82 -7.48 0.39
C THR A 135 4.40 -6.76 1.59
N ARG A 136 3.57 -6.14 2.42
CA ARG A 136 3.95 -5.26 3.52
C ARG A 136 4.77 -4.04 3.10
N LEU A 137 4.80 -3.74 1.81
CA LEU A 137 5.37 -2.49 1.30
C LEU A 137 4.41 -1.31 1.55
N PRO A 138 4.93 -0.08 1.71
CA PRO A 138 4.15 1.14 1.73
C PRO A 138 3.12 1.20 0.60
N GLY A 139 1.88 1.57 0.92
CA GLY A 139 0.79 1.74 -0.04
C GLY A 139 0.70 3.16 -0.59
N ALA A 140 -0.39 3.46 -1.32
CA ALA A 140 -0.56 4.71 -2.04
C ALA A 140 -0.39 5.97 -1.17
N VAL A 141 -0.94 5.98 0.04
CA VAL A 141 -0.84 7.12 0.97
C VAL A 141 0.62 7.43 1.34
N GLU A 142 1.40 6.40 1.66
CA GLU A 142 2.82 6.55 2.03
C GLU A 142 3.68 6.91 0.81
N ILE A 143 3.31 6.42 -0.37
CA ILE A 143 3.96 6.77 -1.64
C ILE A 143 3.81 8.28 -1.90
N ASP A 144 2.60 8.81 -1.81
CA ASP A 144 2.33 10.23 -2.01
C ASP A 144 3.04 11.09 -0.95
N ALA A 145 3.00 10.66 0.32
CA ALA A 145 3.69 11.34 1.40
C ALA A 145 5.22 11.39 1.18
N GLU A 146 5.83 10.31 0.69
CA GLU A 146 7.27 10.27 0.38
C GLU A 146 7.64 11.18 -0.79
N ILE A 147 6.84 11.19 -1.87
CA ILE A 147 7.04 12.10 -2.99
C ILE A 147 6.96 13.55 -2.52
N ASP A 148 5.92 13.91 -1.76
CA ASP A 148 5.74 15.26 -1.22
C ASP A 148 6.86 15.66 -0.25
N ARG A 149 7.34 14.72 0.57
CA ARG A 149 8.47 14.94 1.48
C ARG A 149 9.74 15.31 0.70
N ARG A 150 10.04 14.58 -0.38
CA ARG A 150 11.21 14.85 -1.23
C ARG A 150 11.09 16.18 -1.95
N MET A 151 9.91 16.49 -2.50
CA MET A 151 9.67 17.78 -3.16
C MET A 151 9.81 18.95 -2.19
N ARG A 152 9.23 18.88 -0.99
CA ARG A 152 9.40 19.91 0.05
C ARG A 152 10.84 20.07 0.49
N GLY A 153 11.57 18.97 0.64
CA GLY A 153 12.99 18.96 0.99
C GLY A 153 13.90 19.39 -0.17
N LYS A 154 13.37 19.65 -1.37
CA LYS A 154 14.11 19.93 -2.60
C LYS A 154 15.20 18.89 -2.88
N LEU A 155 14.94 17.64 -2.51
CA LEU A 155 15.85 16.52 -2.75
C LEU A 155 15.63 16.01 -4.17
N PRO A 156 16.66 16.03 -5.05
CA PRO A 156 16.53 15.44 -6.39
C PRO A 156 16.23 13.95 -6.30
N PHE A 157 15.22 13.48 -7.06
CA PHE A 157 14.85 12.07 -7.07
C PHE A 157 14.31 11.62 -8.43
N ALA A 158 14.33 10.30 -8.62
CA ALA A 158 13.62 9.61 -9.68
C ALA A 158 12.49 8.78 -9.07
N ALA A 159 11.30 8.87 -9.67
CA ALA A 159 10.18 7.98 -9.39
C ALA A 159 10.08 6.97 -10.54
N CYS A 160 10.17 5.70 -10.20
CA CYS A 160 10.21 4.57 -11.13
C CYS A 160 8.95 3.72 -10.91
N TYR A 161 8.04 3.72 -11.88
CA TYR A 161 6.83 2.90 -11.87
C TYR A 161 7.09 1.59 -12.62
N ALA A 162 6.92 0.48 -11.93
CA ALA A 162 7.14 -0.86 -12.46
C ALA A 162 5.83 -1.64 -12.54
N ASP A 163 5.66 -2.42 -13.60
CA ASP A 163 4.46 -3.19 -13.89
C ASP A 163 4.86 -4.51 -14.55
N LEU A 164 4.14 -5.58 -14.25
CA LEU A 164 4.40 -6.92 -14.76
C LEU A 164 3.60 -7.17 -16.04
N ASP A 165 4.28 -7.30 -17.16
CA ASP A 165 3.63 -7.65 -18.41
C ASP A 165 3.19 -9.12 -18.37
N TYR A 166 1.99 -9.42 -18.90
CA TYR A 166 1.39 -10.76 -18.97
C TYR A 166 1.08 -11.39 -17.60
N PHE A 167 1.02 -10.59 -16.53
CA PHE A 167 0.71 -11.11 -15.19
C PHE A 167 -0.70 -11.70 -15.09
N LYS A 168 -1.67 -11.10 -15.77
CA LYS A 168 -3.03 -11.62 -15.83
C LYS A 168 -3.07 -13.01 -16.49
N GLU A 169 -2.40 -13.16 -17.64
CA GLU A 169 -2.33 -14.42 -18.39
C GLU A 169 -1.60 -15.50 -17.57
N PHE A 170 -0.59 -15.11 -16.78
CA PHE A 170 0.03 -16.01 -15.82
C PHE A 170 -0.95 -16.49 -14.76
N ASN A 171 -1.74 -15.59 -14.15
CA ASN A 171 -2.77 -15.95 -13.17
C ASN A 171 -3.83 -16.89 -13.76
N ASP A 172 -4.26 -16.62 -14.98
CA ASP A 172 -5.24 -17.46 -15.69
C ASP A 172 -4.69 -18.87 -15.99
N ARG A 173 -3.35 -19.00 -16.17
CA ARG A 173 -2.64 -20.27 -16.42
C ARG A 173 -2.30 -21.05 -15.17
N TYR A 174 -1.77 -20.37 -14.13
CA TYR A 174 -1.13 -20.97 -12.96
C TYR A 174 -1.92 -20.80 -11.65
N SER A 175 -2.91 -19.96 -11.59
CA SER A 175 -3.75 -19.56 -10.46
C SER A 175 -3.30 -18.27 -9.75
N TYR A 176 -4.26 -17.62 -9.10
CA TYR A 176 -4.00 -16.42 -8.28
C TYR A 176 -3.04 -16.68 -7.13
N TYR A 177 -3.03 -17.89 -6.57
CA TYR A 177 -2.07 -18.26 -5.51
C TYR A 177 -0.60 -18.20 -6.00
N GLN A 178 -0.35 -18.65 -7.24
CA GLN A 178 0.99 -18.54 -7.85
C GLN A 178 1.30 -17.09 -8.22
N GLY A 179 0.32 -16.32 -8.66
CA GLY A 179 0.48 -14.88 -8.88
C GLY A 179 0.87 -14.13 -7.61
N ASP A 180 0.20 -14.39 -6.49
CA ASP A 180 0.58 -13.81 -5.19
C ASP A 180 2.02 -14.15 -4.77
N ARG A 181 2.50 -15.35 -5.14
CA ARG A 181 3.89 -15.73 -4.93
C ARG A 181 4.83 -14.88 -5.80
N VAL A 182 4.49 -14.66 -7.07
CA VAL A 182 5.23 -13.78 -7.98
C VAL A 182 5.28 -12.36 -7.41
N ILE A 183 4.15 -11.79 -6.99
CA ILE A 183 4.08 -10.45 -6.39
C ILE A 183 5.01 -10.33 -5.18
N ARG A 184 5.06 -11.36 -4.30
CA ARG A 184 5.99 -11.37 -3.16
C ARG A 184 7.45 -11.46 -3.58
N ILE A 185 7.78 -12.22 -4.62
CA ILE A 185 9.14 -12.30 -5.16
C ILE A 185 9.56 -10.94 -5.73
N VAL A 186 8.71 -10.31 -6.55
CA VAL A 186 8.98 -8.99 -7.14
C VAL A 186 9.15 -7.93 -6.06
N SER A 187 8.28 -7.90 -5.06
CA SER A 187 8.41 -6.96 -3.93
C SER A 187 9.75 -7.10 -3.21
N LYS A 188 10.23 -8.35 -3.06
CA LYS A 188 11.53 -8.62 -2.46
C LYS A 188 12.69 -8.20 -3.38
N ILE A 189 12.61 -8.48 -4.67
CA ILE A 189 13.61 -8.02 -5.66
C ILE A 189 13.76 -6.50 -5.58
N LEU A 190 12.64 -5.77 -5.70
CA LEU A 190 12.64 -4.32 -5.64
C LEU A 190 13.21 -3.80 -4.32
N HIS A 191 12.77 -4.37 -3.19
CA HIS A 191 13.26 -3.97 -1.88
C HIS A 191 14.77 -4.19 -1.74
N ASP A 192 15.25 -5.40 -2.06
CA ASP A 192 16.65 -5.78 -1.84
C ASP A 192 17.59 -4.99 -2.76
N VAL A 193 17.24 -4.83 -4.04
CA VAL A 193 18.05 -4.05 -5.00
C VAL A 193 18.07 -2.56 -4.62
N VAL A 194 16.89 -1.96 -4.36
CA VAL A 194 16.79 -0.54 -4.04
C VAL A 194 17.49 -0.23 -2.71
N LYS A 195 17.28 -1.05 -1.68
CA LYS A 195 17.94 -0.85 -0.39
C LYS A 195 19.43 -1.17 -0.45
N GLY A 196 19.84 -2.16 -1.22
CA GLY A 196 21.24 -2.52 -1.42
C GLY A 196 22.04 -1.42 -2.12
N LEU A 197 21.48 -0.78 -3.13
CA LEU A 197 22.17 0.23 -3.94
C LEU A 197 21.97 1.67 -3.46
N CYS A 198 20.82 1.97 -2.83
CA CYS A 198 20.47 3.34 -2.41
C CYS A 198 20.37 3.52 -0.89
N GLY A 199 20.47 2.46 -0.09
CA GLY A 199 20.41 2.52 1.37
C GLY A 199 19.14 3.21 1.89
N ALA A 200 19.33 4.16 2.81
CA ALA A 200 18.23 4.94 3.39
C ALA A 200 17.54 5.88 2.40
N MET A 201 18.21 6.23 1.29
CA MET A 201 17.63 7.10 0.25
C MET A 201 16.70 6.35 -0.70
N GLY A 202 16.69 5.02 -0.68
CA GLY A 202 15.78 4.20 -1.47
C GLY A 202 14.44 4.00 -0.77
N PHE A 203 13.34 4.16 -1.51
CA PHE A 203 11.98 3.86 -1.05
C PHE A 203 11.33 2.91 -2.05
N VAL A 204 10.54 1.96 -1.56
CA VAL A 204 9.77 1.02 -2.39
C VAL A 204 8.34 0.98 -1.87
N GLY A 205 7.37 1.09 -2.77
CA GLY A 205 5.95 1.02 -2.48
C GLY A 205 5.22 0.05 -3.41
N HIS A 206 4.04 -0.40 -3.00
CA HIS A 206 3.16 -1.26 -3.78
C HIS A 206 1.81 -0.56 -3.96
N ILE A 207 1.47 -0.21 -5.18
CA ILE A 207 0.26 0.53 -5.52
C ILE A 207 -0.94 -0.39 -5.49
N GLY A 208 -0.82 -1.58 -6.08
CA GLY A 208 -1.84 -2.62 -6.11
C GLY A 208 -1.70 -3.54 -7.31
N GLY A 209 -2.19 -4.78 -7.17
CA GLY A 209 -2.07 -5.78 -8.24
C GLY A 209 -0.61 -6.07 -8.60
N ASP A 210 -0.24 -5.77 -9.82
CA ASP A 210 1.09 -5.90 -10.42
C ASP A 210 1.87 -4.57 -10.49
N ASP A 211 1.30 -3.48 -9.95
CA ASP A 211 1.87 -2.12 -9.98
C ASP A 211 2.72 -1.81 -8.74
N PHE A 212 3.99 -1.50 -8.97
CA PHE A 212 4.95 -1.07 -7.95
C PHE A 212 5.53 0.30 -8.25
N ILE A 213 6.07 0.94 -7.22
CA ILE A 213 6.89 2.15 -7.36
C ILE A 213 8.16 2.00 -6.53
N PHE A 214 9.26 2.54 -7.04
CA PHE A 214 10.42 2.81 -6.21
C PHE A 214 10.96 4.22 -6.49
N ILE A 215 11.43 4.86 -5.43
CA ILE A 215 11.92 6.25 -5.47
C ILE A 215 13.36 6.26 -5.02
N ILE A 216 14.25 6.76 -5.86
CA ILE A 216 15.70 6.67 -5.68
C ILE A 216 16.37 8.00 -6.00
N PRO A 217 17.63 8.22 -5.61
CA PRO A 217 18.46 9.32 -6.12
C PRO A 217 18.61 9.22 -7.66
N ILE A 218 18.98 10.32 -8.30
CA ILE A 218 19.05 10.38 -9.77
C ILE A 218 20.23 9.58 -10.33
N GLU A 219 21.41 9.67 -9.67
CA GLU A 219 22.65 9.09 -10.20
C GLU A 219 22.59 7.57 -10.43
N PRO A 220 22.02 6.73 -9.56
CA PRO A 220 22.02 5.28 -9.76
C PRO A 220 20.84 4.74 -10.59
N ILE A 221 20.04 5.58 -11.26
CA ILE A 221 18.81 5.13 -11.98
C ILE A 221 19.12 3.95 -12.91
N SER A 222 20.08 4.10 -13.81
CA SER A 222 20.39 3.07 -14.79
C SER A 222 20.90 1.78 -14.15
N THR A 223 21.71 1.89 -13.10
CA THR A 223 22.24 0.73 -12.37
C THR A 223 21.14 0.01 -11.62
N VAL A 224 20.27 0.73 -10.90
CA VAL A 224 19.16 0.14 -10.14
C VAL A 224 18.17 -0.53 -11.08
N CYS A 225 17.72 0.17 -12.14
CA CYS A 225 16.77 -0.41 -13.10
C CYS A 225 17.34 -1.63 -13.82
N ALA A 226 18.61 -1.58 -14.25
CA ALA A 226 19.25 -2.72 -14.89
C ALA A 226 19.39 -3.93 -13.96
N GLU A 227 19.74 -3.70 -12.68
CA GLU A 227 19.84 -4.77 -11.69
C GLU A 227 18.47 -5.37 -11.36
N VAL A 228 17.43 -4.54 -11.19
CA VAL A 228 16.04 -5.02 -11.00
C VAL A 228 15.64 -5.95 -12.16
N ILE A 229 15.87 -5.52 -13.42
CA ILE A 229 15.56 -6.31 -14.62
C ILE A 229 16.37 -7.61 -14.62
N SER A 230 17.67 -7.55 -14.38
CA SER A 230 18.57 -8.72 -14.38
C SER A 230 18.13 -9.79 -13.38
N VAL A 231 17.81 -9.38 -12.15
CA VAL A 231 17.34 -10.30 -11.10
C VAL A 231 15.94 -10.81 -11.42
N PHE A 232 15.05 -9.97 -11.94
CA PHE A 232 13.70 -10.33 -12.36
C PHE A 232 13.75 -11.41 -13.46
N ASP A 233 14.49 -11.17 -14.54
CA ASP A 233 14.61 -12.08 -15.67
C ASP A 233 15.29 -13.41 -15.31
N THR A 234 16.05 -13.43 -14.20
CA THR A 234 16.63 -14.65 -13.65
C THR A 234 15.64 -15.45 -12.82
N LEU A 235 14.87 -14.81 -11.95
CA LEU A 235 14.05 -15.48 -10.94
C LEU A 235 12.63 -15.79 -11.39
N ILE A 236 12.01 -14.92 -12.20
CA ILE A 236 10.61 -15.08 -12.59
C ILE A 236 10.38 -16.27 -13.52
N PRO A 237 11.23 -16.59 -14.49
CA PRO A 237 11.06 -17.81 -15.28
C PRO A 237 11.02 -19.09 -14.45
N LEU A 238 11.61 -19.11 -13.25
CA LEU A 238 11.55 -20.25 -12.34
C LEU A 238 10.16 -20.49 -11.71
N GLN A 239 9.24 -19.56 -11.88
CA GLN A 239 7.85 -19.69 -11.42
C GLN A 239 6.95 -20.41 -12.43
N TYR A 240 7.46 -20.68 -13.63
CA TYR A 240 6.78 -21.43 -14.68
C TYR A 240 7.11 -22.93 -14.63
N SER A 241 6.26 -23.75 -15.25
CA SER A 241 6.60 -25.17 -15.46
C SER A 241 7.86 -25.29 -16.32
N ASP A 242 8.56 -26.42 -16.18
CA ASP A 242 9.75 -26.68 -17.02
C ASP A 242 9.44 -26.65 -18.51
N HIS A 243 8.23 -27.09 -18.90
CA HIS A 243 7.76 -27.07 -20.27
C HIS A 243 7.64 -25.62 -20.78
N ASP A 244 6.86 -24.79 -20.10
CA ASP A 244 6.59 -23.42 -20.54
C ASP A 244 7.87 -22.55 -20.46
N ARG A 245 8.71 -22.79 -19.45
CA ARG A 245 10.01 -22.13 -19.32
C ARG A 245 10.96 -22.43 -20.47
N ARG A 246 11.08 -23.71 -20.88
CA ARG A 246 11.95 -24.09 -22.03
C ARG A 246 11.39 -23.61 -23.34
N ALA A 247 10.08 -23.55 -23.49
CA ALA A 247 9.43 -23.03 -24.70
C ALA A 247 9.56 -21.50 -24.84
N GLY A 248 9.75 -20.77 -23.72
CA GLY A 248 9.74 -19.32 -23.66
C GLY A 248 8.35 -18.69 -23.80
N TYR A 249 7.29 -19.50 -23.83
CA TYR A 249 5.89 -19.08 -23.94
C TYR A 249 4.95 -20.18 -23.45
N PHE A 250 3.69 -19.80 -23.21
CA PHE A 250 2.57 -20.74 -23.02
C PHE A 250 1.37 -20.35 -23.88
N PHE A 251 0.35 -21.22 -23.96
CA PHE A 251 -0.88 -20.89 -24.66
C PHE A 251 -1.91 -20.31 -23.68
N GLY A 252 -2.30 -19.07 -23.92
CA GLY A 252 -3.42 -18.38 -23.26
C GLY A 252 -4.67 -18.38 -24.15
N LYS A 253 -5.82 -18.02 -23.55
CA LYS A 253 -7.07 -17.78 -24.29
C LYS A 253 -7.39 -16.29 -24.26
N ASP A 254 -7.71 -15.72 -25.42
CA ASP A 254 -8.23 -14.35 -25.49
C ASP A 254 -9.69 -14.28 -25.01
N ARG A 255 -10.27 -13.08 -25.00
CA ARG A 255 -11.67 -12.84 -24.62
C ARG A 255 -12.69 -13.57 -25.51
N ARG A 256 -12.27 -14.04 -26.69
CA ARG A 256 -13.08 -14.81 -27.65
C ARG A 256 -12.81 -16.31 -27.54
N GLY A 257 -11.98 -16.74 -26.59
CA GLY A 257 -11.62 -18.14 -26.37
C GLY A 257 -10.57 -18.68 -27.35
N GLN A 258 -9.98 -17.83 -28.22
CA GLN A 258 -8.97 -18.27 -29.17
C GLN A 258 -7.62 -18.42 -28.48
N LEU A 259 -6.93 -19.52 -28.79
CA LEU A 259 -5.60 -19.80 -28.27
C LEU A 259 -4.56 -18.90 -28.96
N HIS A 260 -3.75 -18.24 -28.18
CA HIS A 260 -2.61 -17.47 -28.65
C HIS A 260 -1.37 -17.75 -27.80
N ARG A 261 -0.19 -17.48 -28.35
CA ARG A 261 1.06 -17.59 -27.59
C ARG A 261 1.25 -16.38 -26.70
N VAL A 262 1.45 -16.63 -25.42
CA VAL A 262 1.77 -15.62 -24.41
C VAL A 262 3.23 -15.82 -24.01
N PRO A 263 4.10 -14.83 -24.16
CA PRO A 263 5.50 -14.94 -23.71
C PRO A 263 5.58 -15.05 -22.19
N LEU A 264 6.74 -15.41 -21.68
CA LEU A 264 6.98 -15.33 -20.25
C LEU A 264 6.90 -13.87 -19.78
N MET A 265 6.53 -13.69 -18.53
CA MET A 265 6.37 -12.40 -17.88
C MET A 265 7.63 -11.55 -17.97
N THR A 266 7.46 -10.27 -18.28
CA THR A 266 8.51 -9.25 -18.29
C THR A 266 8.14 -8.11 -17.35
N ILE A 267 9.08 -7.21 -17.08
CA ILE A 267 8.85 -6.03 -16.25
C ILE A 267 9.06 -4.76 -17.06
N SER A 268 8.07 -3.87 -17.04
CA SER A 268 8.12 -2.56 -17.71
C SER A 268 8.26 -1.45 -16.66
N ILE A 269 9.33 -0.64 -16.76
CA ILE A 269 9.62 0.41 -15.78
C ILE A 269 9.60 1.78 -16.46
N GLY A 270 8.66 2.64 -16.05
CA GLY A 270 8.62 4.06 -16.46
C GLY A 270 9.31 4.93 -15.41
N VAL A 271 10.24 5.78 -15.82
CA VAL A 271 11.05 6.61 -14.91
C VAL A 271 10.85 8.08 -15.22
N VAL A 272 10.53 8.86 -14.18
CA VAL A 272 10.49 10.33 -14.22
C VAL A 272 11.44 10.92 -13.19
N THR A 273 12.03 12.08 -13.49
CA THR A 273 13.01 12.72 -12.61
C THR A 273 12.68 14.17 -12.34
N THR A 274 13.04 14.64 -11.15
CA THR A 274 12.96 16.06 -10.79
C THR A 274 14.12 16.89 -11.36
N GLU A 275 15.09 16.28 -12.05
CA GLU A 275 16.19 16.98 -12.72
C GLU A 275 15.71 17.82 -13.92
N ARG A 276 14.71 17.29 -14.64
CA ARG A 276 14.25 17.86 -15.91
C ARG A 276 12.90 18.53 -15.83
N ARG A 277 12.14 18.22 -14.77
CA ARG A 277 10.79 18.76 -14.55
C ARG A 277 10.61 19.25 -13.12
N ARG A 278 9.81 20.31 -13.00
CA ARG A 278 9.34 20.82 -11.70
C ARG A 278 7.94 20.29 -11.45
N PHE A 279 7.75 19.60 -10.35
CA PHE A 279 6.46 19.12 -9.91
C PHE A 279 5.96 19.97 -8.74
N THR A 280 4.66 20.23 -8.69
CA THR A 280 4.02 20.99 -7.62
C THR A 280 3.28 20.10 -6.62
N HIS A 281 2.92 18.87 -7.03
CA HIS A 281 2.26 17.88 -6.18
C HIS A 281 2.50 16.45 -6.69
N ALA A 282 2.38 15.45 -5.80
CA ALA A 282 2.66 14.04 -6.07
C ALA A 282 1.89 13.49 -7.28
N ALA A 283 0.62 13.89 -7.47
CA ALA A 283 -0.19 13.40 -8.58
C ALA A 283 0.39 13.70 -9.98
N GLN A 284 1.17 14.79 -10.13
CA GLN A 284 1.86 15.07 -11.41
C GLN A 284 2.97 14.06 -11.68
N VAL A 285 3.71 13.69 -10.63
CA VAL A 285 4.77 12.66 -10.72
C VAL A 285 4.14 11.33 -11.11
N SER A 286 3.06 10.94 -10.43
CA SER A 286 2.33 9.69 -10.66
C SER A 286 1.73 9.61 -12.06
N ALA A 287 1.10 10.69 -12.55
CA ALA A 287 0.52 10.74 -13.90
C ALA A 287 1.59 10.55 -14.99
N LEU A 288 2.70 11.28 -14.87
CA LEU A 288 3.78 11.19 -15.85
C LEU A 288 4.50 9.85 -15.80
N ALA A 289 4.74 9.31 -14.62
CA ALA A 289 5.36 8.00 -14.47
C ALA A 289 4.47 6.87 -15.03
N THR A 290 3.14 6.99 -14.89
CA THR A 290 2.18 6.08 -15.52
C THR A 290 2.22 6.17 -17.04
N GLU A 291 2.36 7.38 -17.61
CA GLU A 291 2.55 7.56 -19.04
C GLU A 291 3.84 6.88 -19.52
N MET A 292 4.94 7.09 -18.81
CA MET A 292 6.22 6.47 -19.13
C MET A 292 6.21 4.94 -19.00
N LYS A 293 5.50 4.40 -18.00
CA LYS A 293 5.24 2.97 -17.84
C LYS A 293 4.46 2.43 -19.04
N SER A 294 3.40 3.13 -19.45
CA SER A 294 2.60 2.74 -20.63
C SER A 294 3.44 2.73 -21.91
N TYR A 295 4.36 3.67 -22.05
CA TYR A 295 5.32 3.65 -23.14
C TYR A 295 6.28 2.45 -23.06
N ALA A 296 6.84 2.16 -21.88
CA ALA A 296 7.72 1.01 -21.67
C ALA A 296 7.04 -0.31 -22.09
N LYS A 297 5.77 -0.50 -21.77
CA LYS A 297 4.96 -1.67 -22.19
C LYS A 297 4.82 -1.86 -23.70
N THR A 298 5.09 -0.86 -24.51
CA THR A 298 5.10 -1.00 -25.98
C THR A 298 6.40 -1.61 -26.51
N LEU A 299 7.40 -1.75 -25.66
CA LEU A 299 8.71 -2.28 -26.01
C LEU A 299 8.79 -3.78 -25.70
N LEU A 300 9.67 -4.50 -26.37
CA LEU A 300 9.82 -5.94 -26.17
C LEU A 300 10.75 -6.27 -25.00
N GLY A 301 10.36 -7.26 -24.21
CA GLY A 301 11.16 -7.77 -23.08
C GLY A 301 11.09 -6.88 -21.84
N SER A 302 11.88 -7.21 -20.83
CA SER A 302 12.00 -6.37 -19.63
C SER A 302 12.79 -5.11 -19.93
N VAL A 303 12.18 -3.94 -19.69
CA VAL A 303 12.76 -2.65 -20.12
C VAL A 303 12.51 -1.56 -19.08
N PHE A 304 13.36 -0.53 -19.11
CA PHE A 304 13.06 0.74 -18.47
C PHE A 304 13.16 1.91 -19.44
N SER A 305 12.33 2.93 -19.24
CA SER A 305 12.32 4.14 -20.07
C SER A 305 12.30 5.37 -19.18
N ILE A 306 13.24 6.30 -19.44
CA ILE A 306 13.39 7.55 -18.68
C ILE A 306 12.74 8.69 -19.46
N ASP A 307 11.88 9.48 -18.85
CA ASP A 307 11.37 10.72 -19.43
C ASP A 307 12.53 11.73 -19.60
N ARG A 308 12.78 12.10 -20.83
CA ARG A 308 13.82 13.06 -21.21
C ARG A 308 13.28 14.42 -21.62
N ARG A 309 11.96 14.57 -21.63
CA ARG A 309 11.30 15.84 -21.98
C ARG A 309 11.59 16.85 -20.87
N GLN A 310 11.82 18.09 -21.27
CA GLN A 310 11.97 19.22 -20.34
C GLN A 310 10.65 19.97 -20.20
N ASP A 311 10.44 20.69 -19.12
CA ASP A 311 9.33 21.64 -19.04
C ASP A 311 9.47 22.63 -20.20
N GLU A 312 8.43 22.78 -20.99
CA GLU A 312 8.39 23.79 -22.04
C GLU A 312 8.48 25.17 -21.37
N SER A 313 9.62 25.82 -21.52
CA SER A 313 9.65 27.28 -21.42
C SER A 313 8.72 27.83 -22.48
N PRO A 314 7.95 28.92 -22.23
CA PRO A 314 6.99 29.47 -23.21
C PRO A 314 7.59 29.76 -24.60
N ASP A 315 8.92 29.68 -24.74
CA ASP A 315 9.65 30.04 -25.95
C ASP A 315 10.18 28.83 -26.78
N THR A 316 9.94 27.57 -26.36
CA THR A 316 10.51 26.39 -27.02
C THR A 316 9.51 25.34 -27.52
N ALA A 317 8.31 25.74 -27.90
CA ALA A 317 7.28 24.87 -28.48
C ALA A 317 7.67 24.21 -29.84
N ARG A 318 8.94 24.09 -30.19
CA ARG A 318 9.39 23.60 -31.50
C ARG A 318 10.60 22.65 -31.53
N ARG A 319 10.87 21.85 -30.49
CA ARG A 319 11.86 20.75 -30.64
C ARG A 319 11.56 19.55 -29.71
N SER A 320 10.55 18.78 -30.03
CA SER A 320 10.44 17.40 -29.52
C SER A 320 11.39 16.49 -30.28
N GLY A 321 12.54 16.16 -29.69
CA GLY A 321 13.45 15.16 -30.22
C GLY A 321 13.08 13.75 -29.72
N PRO A 322 13.43 12.69 -30.47
CA PRO A 322 13.00 11.32 -30.17
C PRO A 322 13.60 10.76 -28.88
N ILE A 323 12.81 9.93 -28.21
CA ILE A 323 13.17 9.13 -27.02
C ILE A 323 14.28 8.15 -27.41
N ARG A 324 15.38 8.12 -26.66
CA ARG A 324 16.46 7.16 -26.88
C ARG A 324 16.35 6.01 -25.87
N LEU A 325 16.23 4.81 -26.38
CA LEU A 325 16.21 3.56 -25.63
C LEU A 325 17.58 3.29 -24.98
N VAL A 326 17.57 2.86 -23.75
CA VAL A 326 18.72 2.21 -23.12
C VAL A 326 18.29 0.76 -22.85
N THR A 327 18.62 -0.13 -23.78
CA THR A 327 18.59 -1.57 -23.54
C THR A 327 19.85 -1.97 -22.80
N PRO A 328 19.80 -2.84 -21.79
CA PRO A 328 21.01 -3.41 -21.20
C PRO A 328 21.78 -4.20 -22.27
N PRO A 329 23.12 -4.25 -22.20
CA PRO A 329 23.91 -5.01 -23.17
C PRO A 329 23.55 -6.50 -23.06
N ILE A 330 23.22 -7.09 -24.21
CA ILE A 330 23.09 -8.53 -24.36
C ILE A 330 24.46 -9.12 -24.02
N ARG A 331 24.55 -9.94 -22.98
CA ARG A 331 25.74 -10.77 -22.77
C ARG A 331 25.72 -11.86 -23.84
N ASP A 332 26.57 -11.69 -24.85
CA ASP A 332 26.87 -12.75 -25.78
C ASP A 332 27.34 -13.96 -25.00
N GLY A 333 26.54 -15.02 -25.04
CA GLY A 333 26.92 -16.32 -24.54
C GLY A 333 28.10 -16.84 -25.35
N GLY A 334 29.30 -16.68 -24.80
CA GLY A 334 30.50 -17.27 -25.38
C GLY A 334 30.33 -18.78 -25.47
N SER A 335 30.30 -19.28 -26.69
CA SER A 335 30.53 -20.68 -27.03
C SER A 335 31.94 -21.06 -26.64
N THR A 336 32.08 -22.00 -25.73
CA THR A 336 33.12 -23.04 -25.72
C THR A 336 32.62 -24.26 -24.94
#